data_9b6f1dd9ddda2aedfa2af0baa8662533
#
_entry.id   9b6f1dd9ddda2aedfa2af0baa8662533
#
_cell.length_a   1.000
_cell.length_b   1.000
_cell.length_c   1.000
_cell.angle_alpha   90.00
_cell.angle_beta   90.00
_cell.angle_gamma   90.00
#
_symmetry.space_group_name_H-M   'P 1'
#
loop_
_entity.id
_entity.type
_entity.pdbx_description
1 polymer ?
#
loop_
_entity_poly.entity_id
_entity_poly.type
_entity_poly.pdbx_seq_one_letter_code
_entity_poly.pdbx_strand_id
1 'polypeptide(L)'
;MPYPTPVRFSAFILGVLAATSLPLRAAEAAAAAPASSASAAAPATPALKDADGRALRIAKTGHITNYYEDKVPPYTLPDPLTLANGDPVKDADAWFKLRRPEIVKLYETDIYGRVPATAPKVTFDVSSTDPQALNGTAIRKQITMHVGGAGGVSVPIVMYFPAKATGPVPLVLSISFGAAPANPSSTPILASVNPTVLPNPPTLRGPPEPIADILARGYAYAVVHYTDIEGDKADASLNLVRKLALAPGQTAPAADEWGTISAWAWGLSRIMDYLETDPAVDAKRVALVGHSRLGKTVLWAGASDPRFAIVFSSQGGELGSSLGRRDFGETIDDMAQNFPWQFAGNLQKYAGHWNDMPVDTHFLISLIAPRPLLITGGTGDQWSDPHGEFLGEVAAGPVYRLVGAKDLGTTEWPKPEMPVVSGDLAYYYHTGPHAITKEDWVVFLNFADRYWKR
;
A
#
# COMPACT_ATOMS: atom_id res chain seq x y z
N MET A 1 -21.70 57.89 -28.39
CA MET A 1 -20.91 58.88 -29.16
C MET A 1 -19.50 58.87 -28.64
N PRO A 2 -18.48 58.95 -29.52
CA PRO A 2 -18.14 57.93 -30.52
C PRO A 2 -16.69 57.39 -30.29
N TYR A 3 -16.42 56.27 -30.93
CA TYR A 3 -15.07 55.77 -31.20
C TYR A 3 -14.22 56.75 -32.05
N PRO A 4 -12.93 56.61 -32.10
CA PRO A 4 -12.35 56.32 -33.39
C PRO A 4 -11.32 55.15 -33.45
N THR A 5 -11.36 54.54 -34.61
CA THR A 5 -10.60 53.46 -35.20
C THR A 5 -9.30 54.01 -35.89
N PRO A 6 -8.61 53.20 -36.70
CA PRO A 6 -7.20 52.78 -36.47
C PRO A 6 -6.21 53.38 -37.52
N VAL A 7 -4.93 53.17 -37.33
CA VAL A 7 -3.94 53.50 -38.37
C VAL A 7 -3.12 52.25 -38.74
N ARG A 8 -3.23 51.89 -40.02
CA ARG A 8 -2.35 50.98 -40.76
C ARG A 8 -1.18 51.78 -41.35
N PHE A 9 -0.06 51.13 -41.57
CA PHE A 9 0.89 51.30 -42.71
C PHE A 9 2.04 50.31 -42.51
N SER A 10 2.37 49.43 -43.30
CA SER A 10 2.65 49.15 -44.70
C SER A 10 4.07 48.62 -44.84
N ALA A 11 4.15 47.54 -45.55
CA ALA A 11 5.29 46.72 -45.94
C ALA A 11 6.41 47.47 -46.73
N PHE A 12 7.61 46.92 -46.71
CA PHE A 12 8.55 47.00 -47.84
C PHE A 12 9.21 45.62 -48.05
N ILE A 13 9.27 45.29 -49.37
CA ILE A 13 9.74 44.07 -50.02
C ILE A 13 11.10 44.37 -50.71
N LEU A 14 11.82 43.31 -51.01
CA LEU A 14 12.97 43.07 -51.91
C LEU A 14 14.33 42.99 -51.21
N GLY A 15 15.21 42.08 -51.55
CA GLY A 15 15.40 41.34 -52.78
C GLY A 15 16.36 40.19 -52.65
N VAL A 16 16.24 39.31 -53.57
CA VAL A 16 16.98 38.07 -53.86
C VAL A 16 18.40 38.35 -54.33
N LEU A 17 19.36 37.53 -53.89
CA LEU A 17 20.53 37.19 -54.76
C LEU A 17 21.06 35.80 -54.38
N ALA A 18 21.01 34.91 -55.34
CA ALA A 18 21.59 33.59 -55.33
C ALA A 18 23.09 33.67 -55.73
N ALA A 19 23.94 32.92 -55.05
CA ALA A 19 25.23 32.53 -55.59
C ALA A 19 25.62 31.13 -55.12
N THR A 20 25.79 30.26 -56.08
CA THR A 20 26.32 28.90 -56.06
C THR A 20 27.80 28.87 -55.80
N SER A 21 28.33 27.96 -55.00
CA SER A 21 29.60 27.26 -55.31
C SER A 21 29.88 26.14 -54.25
N LEU A 22 30.45 25.10 -54.75
CA LEU A 22 30.76 23.76 -54.27
C LEU A 22 31.88 23.66 -53.23
N PRO A 23 32.24 22.48 -52.75
CA PRO A 23 32.59 22.22 -51.33
C PRO A 23 34.09 22.20 -51.07
N LEU A 24 34.48 22.65 -49.87
CA LEU A 24 35.83 22.40 -49.37
C LEU A 24 35.72 21.44 -48.16
N ARG A 25 36.35 20.31 -48.32
CA ARG A 25 36.62 19.34 -47.27
C ARG A 25 37.56 19.99 -46.23
N ALA A 26 37.11 20.12 -45.00
CA ALA A 26 37.98 20.41 -43.86
C ALA A 26 37.88 19.26 -42.85
N ALA A 27 39.03 18.75 -42.47
CA ALA A 27 39.24 17.63 -41.57
C ALA A 27 38.68 17.95 -40.16
N GLU A 28 37.90 17.03 -39.61
CA GLU A 28 37.52 17.04 -38.21
C GLU A 28 38.73 16.78 -37.32
N ALA A 29 39.08 17.78 -36.54
CA ALA A 29 39.86 17.59 -35.32
C ALA A 29 38.89 17.22 -34.21
N ALA A 30 38.81 15.93 -33.87
CA ALA A 30 38.06 15.44 -32.72
C ALA A 30 38.71 16.01 -31.42
N ALA A 31 38.08 16.99 -30.82
CA ALA A 31 38.36 17.37 -29.44
C ALA A 31 37.85 16.27 -28.53
N ALA A 32 38.77 15.53 -27.93
CA ALA A 32 38.47 14.55 -26.88
C ALA A 32 37.86 15.27 -25.71
N ALA A 33 36.63 14.94 -25.39
CA ALA A 33 36.00 15.26 -24.10
C ALA A 33 36.83 14.63 -22.99
N PRO A 34 37.03 15.30 -21.83
CA PRO A 34 37.75 14.70 -20.69
C PRO A 34 36.96 13.48 -20.22
N ALA A 35 37.63 12.34 -20.15
CA ALA A 35 37.12 11.13 -19.59
C ALA A 35 36.65 11.43 -18.14
N SER A 36 35.35 11.27 -17.90
CA SER A 36 34.79 11.19 -16.55
C SER A 36 35.56 10.10 -15.82
N SER A 37 36.31 10.49 -14.80
CA SER A 37 36.95 9.56 -13.89
C SER A 37 35.83 8.72 -13.23
N ALA A 38 35.64 7.50 -13.71
CA ALA A 38 34.87 6.50 -13.01
C ALA A 38 35.55 6.34 -11.62
N SER A 39 34.92 6.88 -10.60
CA SER A 39 35.24 6.57 -9.22
C SER A 39 35.16 5.06 -9.10
N ALA A 40 36.28 4.41 -8.89
CA ALA A 40 36.34 3.00 -8.59
C ALA A 40 35.47 2.76 -7.36
N ALA A 41 34.32 2.10 -7.55
CA ALA A 41 33.49 1.65 -6.45
C ALA A 41 34.40 0.83 -5.52
N ALA A 42 34.44 1.20 -4.26
CA ALA A 42 35.14 0.40 -3.24
C ALA A 42 34.63 -1.04 -3.36
N PRO A 43 35.51 -2.05 -3.22
CA PRO A 43 35.11 -3.44 -3.31
C PRO A 43 33.97 -3.68 -2.32
N ALA A 44 32.80 -4.10 -2.86
CA ALA A 44 31.64 -4.41 -2.03
C ALA A 44 32.06 -5.47 -1.00
N THR A 45 31.90 -5.17 0.28
CA THR A 45 32.10 -6.14 1.36
C THR A 45 31.27 -7.38 1.02
N PRO A 46 31.84 -8.60 1.04
CA PRO A 46 31.07 -9.80 0.74
C PRO A 46 29.82 -9.83 1.63
N ALA A 47 28.64 -9.96 1.01
CA ALA A 47 27.40 -10.06 1.76
C ALA A 47 27.49 -11.26 2.71
N LEU A 48 27.24 -11.03 4.00
CA LEU A 48 27.14 -12.11 4.98
C LEU A 48 26.04 -13.06 4.50
N LYS A 49 26.30 -14.37 4.56
CA LYS A 49 25.33 -15.39 4.15
C LYS A 49 25.13 -16.39 5.28
N ASP A 50 23.92 -16.92 5.37
CA ASP A 50 23.61 -18.04 6.25
C ASP A 50 24.14 -19.37 5.68
N ALA A 51 23.89 -20.47 6.41
CA ALA A 51 24.33 -21.81 6.01
C ALA A 51 23.69 -22.30 4.70
N ASP A 52 22.51 -21.76 4.35
CA ASP A 52 21.77 -22.09 3.12
C ASP A 52 22.11 -21.13 1.96
N GLY A 53 23.07 -20.22 2.18
CA GLY A 53 23.52 -19.25 1.17
C GLY A 53 22.61 -18.04 0.99
N ARG A 54 21.60 -17.83 1.87
CA ARG A 54 20.75 -16.65 1.86
C ARG A 54 21.52 -15.43 2.36
N ALA A 55 21.32 -14.28 1.73
CA ALA A 55 21.95 -13.05 2.16
C ALA A 55 21.36 -12.61 3.51
N LEU A 56 22.22 -12.47 4.51
CA LEU A 56 21.87 -11.89 5.81
C LEU A 56 22.06 -10.39 5.75
N ARG A 57 21.14 -9.65 6.35
CA ARG A 57 21.25 -8.21 6.57
C ARG A 57 21.79 -7.95 7.96
N ILE A 58 22.56 -6.88 8.10
CA ILE A 58 23.02 -6.36 9.38
C ILE A 58 22.46 -4.98 9.54
N ALA A 59 21.58 -4.79 10.52
CA ALA A 59 21.06 -3.49 10.87
C ALA A 59 22.18 -2.60 11.48
N LYS A 60 22.00 -1.28 11.51
CA LYS A 60 22.96 -0.35 12.13
C LYS A 60 23.14 -0.58 13.62
N THR A 61 22.18 -1.20 14.30
CA THR A 61 22.26 -1.65 15.69
C THR A 61 23.19 -2.83 15.88
N GLY A 62 23.62 -3.50 14.79
CA GLY A 62 24.41 -4.72 14.81
C GLY A 62 23.54 -5.98 14.78
N HIS A 63 22.22 -5.86 14.81
CA HIS A 63 21.30 -6.99 14.69
C HIS A 63 21.49 -7.70 13.34
N ILE A 64 21.53 -9.03 13.35
CA ILE A 64 21.67 -9.88 12.17
C ILE A 64 20.35 -10.60 11.92
N THR A 65 19.81 -10.47 10.70
CA THR A 65 18.55 -11.11 10.29
C THR A 65 18.56 -12.63 10.56
N ASN A 66 17.50 -13.12 11.21
CA ASN A 66 17.25 -14.55 11.42
C ASN A 66 16.25 -15.08 10.38
N TYR A 67 16.53 -16.28 9.82
CA TYR A 67 15.63 -17.01 8.91
C TYR A 67 15.38 -18.46 9.37
N TYR A 68 15.68 -18.78 10.63
CA TYR A 68 15.56 -20.11 11.20
C TYR A 68 14.52 -20.10 12.33
N GLU A 69 13.47 -20.91 12.19
CA GLU A 69 12.41 -21.04 13.19
C GLU A 69 12.93 -21.52 14.55
N ASP A 70 13.89 -22.42 14.56
CA ASP A 70 14.53 -22.97 15.78
C ASP A 70 15.42 -21.94 16.50
N LYS A 71 15.70 -20.81 15.87
CA LYS A 71 16.44 -19.68 16.44
C LYS A 71 15.56 -18.50 16.86
N VAL A 72 14.25 -18.61 16.66
CA VAL A 72 13.31 -17.60 17.16
C VAL A 72 13.39 -17.58 18.69
N PRO A 73 13.73 -16.42 19.32
CA PRO A 73 13.86 -16.36 20.77
C PRO A 73 12.49 -16.52 21.43
N PRO A 74 12.44 -16.99 22.69
CA PRO A 74 11.20 -16.93 23.47
C PRO A 74 10.71 -15.49 23.57
N TYR A 75 9.44 -15.27 23.27
CA TYR A 75 8.81 -13.96 23.36
C TYR A 75 7.45 -14.03 24.06
N THR A 76 7.00 -12.89 24.60
CA THR A 76 5.67 -12.74 25.19
C THR A 76 4.94 -11.61 24.47
N LEU A 77 3.75 -11.89 23.98
CA LEU A 77 2.90 -10.87 23.36
C LEU A 77 2.14 -10.08 24.44
N PRO A 78 2.04 -8.77 24.33
CA PRO A 78 1.13 -7.98 25.15
C PRO A 78 -0.31 -8.38 24.83
N ASP A 79 -1.19 -8.30 25.83
CA ASP A 79 -2.60 -8.68 25.66
C ASP A 79 -3.42 -7.49 25.10
N PRO A 80 -4.06 -7.63 23.93
CA PRO A 80 -4.90 -6.58 23.37
C PRO A 80 -6.18 -6.35 24.19
N LEU A 81 -6.58 -7.28 25.06
CA LEU A 81 -7.77 -7.20 25.92
C LEU A 81 -7.47 -6.71 27.34
N THR A 82 -6.33 -6.06 27.54
CA THR A 82 -5.98 -5.40 28.82
C THR A 82 -5.84 -3.89 28.57
N LEU A 83 -6.61 -3.07 29.32
CA LEU A 83 -6.54 -1.60 29.27
C LEU A 83 -5.18 -1.09 29.78
N ALA A 84 -4.84 0.16 29.46
CA ALA A 84 -3.61 0.79 29.92
C ALA A 84 -3.46 0.86 31.45
N ASN A 85 -4.59 0.85 32.20
CA ASN A 85 -4.60 0.80 33.65
C ASN A 85 -4.52 -0.61 34.24
N GLY A 86 -4.44 -1.65 33.41
CA GLY A 86 -4.37 -3.06 33.79
C GLY A 86 -5.73 -3.77 33.90
N ASP A 87 -6.85 -3.08 33.73
CA ASP A 87 -8.17 -3.68 33.79
C ASP A 87 -8.47 -4.54 32.55
N PRO A 88 -9.17 -5.67 32.67
CA PRO A 88 -9.52 -6.51 31.54
C PRO A 88 -10.67 -5.89 30.71
N VAL A 89 -10.59 -6.02 29.40
CA VAL A 89 -11.66 -5.70 28.45
C VAL A 89 -12.61 -6.89 28.38
N LYS A 90 -13.83 -6.75 28.91
CA LYS A 90 -14.75 -7.87 29.12
C LYS A 90 -15.83 -8.03 28.05
N ASP A 91 -16.07 -6.99 27.25
CA ASP A 91 -17.13 -6.96 26.23
C ASP A 91 -16.80 -6.03 25.06
N ALA A 92 -17.63 -6.09 24.03
CA ALA A 92 -17.47 -5.29 22.82
C ALA A 92 -17.56 -3.77 23.11
N ASP A 93 -18.40 -3.35 24.05
CA ASP A 93 -18.55 -1.95 24.43
C ASP A 93 -17.26 -1.39 25.04
N ALA A 94 -16.64 -2.11 25.97
CA ALA A 94 -15.35 -1.75 26.55
C ALA A 94 -14.24 -1.75 25.48
N TRP A 95 -14.27 -2.73 24.53
CA TRP A 95 -13.36 -2.73 23.40
C TRP A 95 -13.49 -1.45 22.56
N PHE A 96 -14.68 -1.13 22.04
CA PHE A 96 -14.85 -0.01 21.11
C PHE A 96 -14.72 1.36 21.80
N LYS A 97 -15.16 1.49 23.05
CA LYS A 97 -15.20 2.78 23.75
C LYS A 97 -13.92 3.11 24.49
N LEU A 98 -13.15 2.11 24.93
CA LEU A 98 -11.98 2.29 25.78
C LEU A 98 -10.70 1.78 25.09
N ARG A 99 -10.58 0.47 24.88
CA ARG A 99 -9.32 -0.15 24.48
C ARG A 99 -8.89 0.19 23.06
N ARG A 100 -9.81 0.11 22.11
CA ARG A 100 -9.53 0.44 20.71
C ARG A 100 -8.97 1.86 20.53
N PRO A 101 -9.54 2.92 21.15
CA PRO A 101 -8.94 4.27 21.12
C PRO A 101 -7.54 4.35 21.74
N GLU A 102 -7.26 3.61 22.83
CA GLU A 102 -5.92 3.54 23.42
C GLU A 102 -4.91 2.97 22.40
N ILE A 103 -5.27 1.86 21.72
CA ILE A 103 -4.41 1.21 20.75
C ILE A 103 -4.18 2.14 19.54
N VAL A 104 -5.23 2.75 19.00
CA VAL A 104 -5.11 3.73 17.90
C VAL A 104 -4.13 4.83 18.29
N LYS A 105 -4.25 5.35 19.51
CA LYS A 105 -3.34 6.40 20.01
C LYS A 105 -1.88 5.95 20.06
N LEU A 106 -1.59 4.70 20.42
CA LEU A 106 -0.25 4.14 20.43
C LEU A 106 0.32 4.08 18.99
N TYR A 107 -0.46 3.62 18.02
CA TYR A 107 -0.06 3.59 16.60
C TYR A 107 0.16 5.00 16.03
N GLU A 108 -0.73 5.96 16.37
CA GLU A 108 -0.59 7.37 15.98
C GLU A 108 0.61 8.05 16.63
N THR A 109 0.96 7.66 17.86
CA THR A 109 2.08 8.31 18.56
C THR A 109 3.42 7.74 18.16
N ASP A 110 3.51 6.41 18.04
CA ASP A 110 4.79 5.70 18.04
C ASP A 110 5.11 4.98 16.73
N ILE A 111 4.12 4.59 15.92
CA ILE A 111 4.36 3.71 14.79
C ILE A 111 4.15 4.44 13.45
N TYR A 112 2.90 4.77 13.11
CA TYR A 112 2.60 5.36 11.81
C TYR A 112 2.50 6.88 11.83
N GLY A 113 2.25 7.45 13.02
CA GLY A 113 2.08 8.87 13.24
C GLY A 113 0.65 9.36 12.97
N ARG A 114 0.22 10.33 13.77
CA ARG A 114 -1.10 10.96 13.63
C ARG A 114 -1.13 11.86 12.39
N VAL A 115 -2.28 11.92 11.74
CA VAL A 115 -2.55 12.93 10.73
C VAL A 115 -2.60 14.30 11.40
N PRO A 116 -1.78 15.31 10.98
CA PRO A 116 -1.79 16.63 11.61
C PRO A 116 -3.10 17.37 11.35
N ALA A 117 -3.52 18.23 12.28
CA ALA A 117 -4.72 19.06 12.14
C ALA A 117 -4.65 20.02 10.92
N THR A 118 -3.45 20.28 10.44
CA THR A 118 -3.15 21.08 9.26
C THR A 118 -3.25 20.31 7.95
N ALA A 119 -3.67 19.03 7.98
CA ALA A 119 -3.85 18.24 6.78
C ALA A 119 -4.74 18.98 5.76
N PRO A 120 -4.31 19.05 4.49
CA PRO A 120 -4.95 19.89 3.50
C PRO A 120 -6.35 19.36 3.14
N LYS A 121 -7.24 20.28 2.75
CA LYS A 121 -8.55 19.92 2.19
C LYS A 121 -8.37 19.31 0.81
N VAL A 122 -9.31 18.42 0.45
CA VAL A 122 -9.35 17.78 -0.86
C VAL A 122 -10.63 18.15 -1.61
N THR A 123 -10.53 18.17 -2.94
CA THR A 123 -11.66 18.23 -3.86
C THR A 123 -11.44 17.20 -4.97
N PHE A 124 -12.50 16.86 -5.69
CA PHE A 124 -12.44 15.86 -6.73
C PHE A 124 -13.10 16.37 -8.00
N ASP A 125 -12.57 15.96 -9.15
CA ASP A 125 -13.24 16.10 -10.43
C ASP A 125 -13.12 14.79 -11.25
N VAL A 126 -14.11 14.57 -12.11
CA VAL A 126 -14.09 13.48 -13.09
C VAL A 126 -13.44 14.02 -14.35
N SER A 127 -12.16 13.71 -14.54
CA SER A 127 -11.35 14.24 -15.65
C SER A 127 -11.75 13.62 -17.00
N SER A 128 -12.19 12.35 -17.02
CA SER A 128 -12.68 11.69 -18.22
C SER A 128 -13.57 10.48 -17.91
N THR A 129 -14.43 10.13 -18.87
CA THR A 129 -15.23 8.89 -18.85
C THR A 129 -15.17 8.24 -20.22
N ASP A 130 -14.78 6.96 -20.26
CA ASP A 130 -14.80 6.12 -21.46
C ASP A 130 -15.83 5.00 -21.27
N PRO A 131 -16.99 5.06 -21.94
CA PRO A 131 -18.04 4.04 -21.82
C PRO A 131 -17.76 2.78 -22.64
N GLN A 132 -16.67 2.74 -23.43
CA GLN A 132 -16.30 1.62 -24.28
C GLN A 132 -14.98 0.95 -23.83
N ALA A 133 -14.53 1.23 -22.61
CA ALA A 133 -13.32 0.63 -22.08
C ALA A 133 -13.40 -0.91 -22.07
N LEU A 134 -12.26 -1.56 -22.17
CA LEU A 134 -12.13 -3.02 -22.23
C LEU A 134 -13.04 -3.66 -23.29
N ASN A 135 -13.01 -3.12 -24.51
CA ASN A 135 -13.85 -3.57 -25.63
C ASN A 135 -15.37 -3.51 -25.32
N GLY A 136 -15.83 -2.48 -24.62
CA GLY A 136 -17.21 -2.27 -24.25
C GLY A 136 -17.73 -3.12 -23.09
N THR A 137 -16.85 -3.83 -22.38
CA THR A 137 -17.21 -4.60 -21.18
C THR A 137 -17.14 -3.76 -19.90
N ALA A 138 -16.51 -2.60 -19.95
CA ALA A 138 -16.36 -1.69 -18.82
C ALA A 138 -16.67 -0.23 -19.16
N ILE A 139 -17.06 0.54 -18.14
CA ILE A 139 -16.99 1.99 -18.14
C ILE A 139 -15.77 2.39 -17.33
N ARG A 140 -14.84 3.14 -17.92
CA ARG A 140 -13.65 3.67 -17.22
C ARG A 140 -13.89 5.13 -16.86
N LYS A 141 -13.72 5.47 -15.58
CA LYS A 141 -13.66 6.85 -15.10
C LYS A 141 -12.24 7.19 -14.67
N GLN A 142 -11.77 8.37 -15.00
CA GLN A 142 -10.57 8.95 -14.45
C GLN A 142 -10.95 10.10 -13.53
N ILE A 143 -10.54 9.99 -12.27
CA ILE A 143 -10.82 10.96 -11.21
C ILE A 143 -9.50 11.63 -10.86
N THR A 144 -9.52 12.91 -10.59
CA THR A 144 -8.39 13.62 -10.00
C THR A 144 -8.78 14.09 -8.61
N MET A 145 -8.03 13.64 -7.61
CA MET A 145 -8.09 14.21 -6.26
C MET A 145 -7.12 15.39 -6.19
N HIS A 146 -7.63 16.59 -5.94
CA HIS A 146 -6.85 17.80 -5.74
C HIS A 146 -6.66 18.06 -4.25
N VAL A 147 -5.42 18.16 -3.83
CA VAL A 147 -5.03 18.33 -2.43
C VAL A 147 -4.40 19.70 -2.24
N GLY A 148 -4.96 20.53 -1.35
CA GLY A 148 -4.38 21.83 -0.97
C GLY A 148 -4.70 22.98 -1.95
N GLY A 149 -5.62 22.80 -2.91
CA GLY A 149 -6.07 23.87 -3.83
C GLY A 149 -5.06 24.24 -4.91
N ALA A 150 -5.06 25.49 -5.36
CA ALA A 150 -4.19 25.95 -6.43
C ALA A 150 -2.70 25.84 -6.07
N GLY A 151 -1.93 25.14 -6.93
CA GLY A 151 -0.51 24.84 -6.66
C GLY A 151 -0.27 23.66 -5.73
N GLY A 152 -1.33 22.96 -5.35
CA GLY A 152 -1.25 21.74 -4.54
C GLY A 152 -0.92 20.47 -5.35
N VAL A 153 -1.28 19.32 -4.81
CA VAL A 153 -1.01 18.00 -5.38
C VAL A 153 -2.23 17.50 -6.12
N SER A 154 -2.02 16.88 -7.28
CA SER A 154 -3.07 16.20 -8.05
C SER A 154 -2.77 14.70 -8.06
N VAL A 155 -3.71 13.90 -7.55
CA VAL A 155 -3.60 12.44 -7.45
C VAL A 155 -4.60 11.82 -8.42
N PRO A 156 -4.13 11.18 -9.50
CA PRO A 156 -5.01 10.48 -10.44
C PRO A 156 -5.48 9.15 -9.85
N ILE A 157 -6.78 8.88 -10.03
CA ILE A 157 -7.44 7.63 -9.64
C ILE A 157 -8.13 7.10 -10.88
N VAL A 158 -7.93 5.84 -11.21
CA VAL A 158 -8.62 5.19 -12.34
C VAL A 158 -9.61 4.18 -11.80
N MET A 159 -10.85 4.27 -12.27
CA MET A 159 -11.94 3.38 -11.86
C MET A 159 -12.52 2.66 -13.08
N TYR A 160 -12.86 1.39 -12.90
CA TYR A 160 -13.54 0.56 -13.89
C TYR A 160 -14.83 0.02 -13.29
N PHE A 161 -15.92 0.15 -14.01
CA PHE A 161 -17.24 -0.36 -13.64
C PHE A 161 -17.71 -1.38 -14.68
N PRO A 162 -18.42 -2.45 -14.28
CA PRO A 162 -19.06 -3.33 -15.25
C PRO A 162 -20.04 -2.54 -16.13
N ALA A 163 -19.89 -2.61 -17.47
CA ALA A 163 -20.76 -1.85 -18.40
C ALA A 163 -22.25 -2.21 -18.29
N LYS A 164 -22.56 -3.42 -17.79
CA LYS A 164 -23.93 -3.91 -17.62
C LYS A 164 -24.48 -3.72 -16.21
N ALA A 165 -23.80 -2.99 -15.34
CA ALA A 165 -24.33 -2.72 -14.00
C ALA A 165 -25.63 -1.93 -14.06
N THR A 166 -26.65 -2.36 -13.32
CA THR A 166 -27.98 -1.71 -13.27
C THR A 166 -28.18 -0.87 -12.02
N GLY A 167 -27.17 -0.73 -11.19
CA GLY A 167 -27.18 0.02 -9.94
C GLY A 167 -25.80 0.12 -9.33
N PRO A 168 -25.67 0.67 -8.10
CA PRO A 168 -24.40 0.76 -7.41
C PRO A 168 -23.80 -0.64 -7.15
N VAL A 169 -22.50 -0.77 -7.38
CA VAL A 169 -21.76 -2.04 -7.25
C VAL A 169 -20.70 -1.98 -6.15
N PRO A 170 -20.37 -3.10 -5.49
CA PRO A 170 -19.21 -3.18 -4.61
C PRO A 170 -17.93 -2.80 -5.34
N LEU A 171 -16.93 -2.29 -4.62
CA LEU A 171 -15.70 -1.79 -5.22
C LEU A 171 -14.47 -2.35 -4.52
N VAL A 172 -13.48 -2.77 -5.30
CA VAL A 172 -12.13 -3.10 -4.84
C VAL A 172 -11.24 -1.90 -5.09
N LEU A 173 -10.72 -1.28 -4.03
CA LEU A 173 -9.77 -0.16 -4.10
C LEU A 173 -8.35 -0.68 -3.84
N SER A 174 -7.51 -0.61 -4.86
CA SER A 174 -6.11 -1.00 -4.79
C SER A 174 -5.22 0.23 -4.66
N ILE A 175 -4.28 0.20 -3.73
CA ILE A 175 -3.11 1.07 -3.73
C ILE A 175 -1.95 0.28 -4.31
N SER A 176 -1.32 0.80 -5.37
CA SER A 176 -0.43 0.02 -6.24
C SER A 176 0.95 0.66 -6.39
N PHE A 177 1.98 -0.18 -6.57
CA PHE A 177 3.34 0.23 -6.94
C PHE A 177 3.45 0.68 -8.40
N GLY A 178 2.52 0.25 -9.25
CA GLY A 178 2.44 0.62 -10.65
C GLY A 178 1.36 1.65 -10.90
N ALA A 179 1.57 2.52 -11.88
CA ALA A 179 0.48 3.34 -12.41
C ALA A 179 -0.63 2.44 -12.97
N ALA A 180 -1.87 2.91 -12.93
CA ALA A 180 -2.98 2.21 -13.57
C ALA A 180 -2.62 1.86 -15.01
N PRO A 181 -2.81 0.61 -15.45
CA PRO A 181 -2.49 0.23 -16.82
C PRO A 181 -3.34 1.05 -17.79
N ALA A 182 -2.69 1.63 -18.82
CA ALA A 182 -3.38 2.43 -19.83
C ALA A 182 -4.44 1.61 -20.58
N ASN A 183 -4.09 0.35 -20.90
CA ASN A 183 -4.95 -0.60 -21.59
C ASN A 183 -4.88 -1.96 -20.86
N PRO A 184 -5.65 -2.18 -19.78
CA PRO A 184 -5.68 -3.48 -19.11
C PRO A 184 -6.32 -4.53 -20.03
N SER A 185 -6.00 -5.80 -19.78
CA SER A 185 -6.61 -6.92 -20.50
C SER A 185 -8.13 -6.93 -20.30
N SER A 186 -8.87 -7.07 -21.39
CA SER A 186 -10.33 -7.33 -21.36
C SER A 186 -10.65 -8.82 -21.14
N THR A 187 -9.63 -9.69 -21.15
CA THR A 187 -9.78 -11.13 -20.96
C THR A 187 -9.53 -11.47 -19.49
N PRO A 188 -10.43 -12.21 -18.83
CA PRO A 188 -10.21 -12.77 -17.50
C PRO A 188 -8.94 -13.62 -17.46
N ILE A 189 -8.12 -13.46 -16.43
CA ILE A 189 -6.85 -14.18 -16.27
C ILE A 189 -6.91 -15.23 -15.16
N LEU A 190 -7.92 -15.18 -14.31
CA LEU A 190 -8.09 -16.11 -13.18
C LEU A 190 -8.87 -17.37 -13.55
N ALA A 191 -9.61 -17.38 -14.65
CA ALA A 191 -10.45 -18.51 -15.05
C ALA A 191 -9.67 -19.82 -15.28
N SER A 192 -8.36 -19.73 -15.56
CA SER A 192 -7.47 -20.88 -15.75
C SER A 192 -6.68 -21.27 -14.51
N VAL A 193 -6.87 -20.57 -13.38
CA VAL A 193 -6.10 -20.81 -12.16
C VAL A 193 -6.73 -21.97 -11.39
N ASN A 194 -5.97 -23.06 -11.28
CA ASN A 194 -6.22 -24.09 -10.30
C ASN A 194 -5.37 -23.79 -9.06
N PRO A 195 -5.96 -23.42 -7.91
CA PRO A 195 -5.19 -23.06 -6.72
C PRO A 195 -4.33 -24.22 -6.17
N THR A 196 -4.52 -25.44 -6.70
CA THR A 196 -3.71 -26.61 -6.32
C THR A 196 -2.58 -26.92 -7.31
N VAL A 197 -2.42 -26.13 -8.38
CA VAL A 197 -1.36 -26.32 -9.39
C VAL A 197 -0.41 -25.14 -9.34
N LEU A 198 0.85 -25.42 -8.99
CA LEU A 198 1.91 -24.43 -8.90
C LEU A 198 2.18 -23.75 -10.25
N PRO A 199 2.28 -22.40 -10.29
CA PRO A 199 2.75 -21.71 -11.48
C PRO A 199 4.23 -22.05 -11.74
N ASN A 200 4.58 -22.31 -12.98
CA ASN A 200 5.94 -22.65 -13.40
C ASN A 200 6.44 -21.65 -14.45
N PRO A 201 7.56 -20.95 -14.22
CA PRO A 201 8.22 -20.60 -12.96
C PRO A 201 7.56 -19.38 -12.29
N PRO A 202 7.76 -19.17 -10.98
CA PRO A 202 7.27 -17.99 -10.31
C PRO A 202 7.93 -16.73 -10.92
N THR A 203 7.12 -15.80 -11.39
CA THR A 203 7.64 -14.52 -11.89
C THR A 203 7.93 -13.59 -10.71
N LEU A 204 9.09 -12.92 -10.72
CA LEU A 204 9.47 -11.92 -9.69
C LEU A 204 8.53 -10.69 -9.66
N ARG A 205 7.65 -10.55 -10.64
CA ARG A 205 6.58 -9.56 -10.67
C ARG A 205 5.27 -10.33 -10.61
N GLY A 206 4.40 -9.94 -9.68
CA GLY A 206 3.03 -10.43 -9.65
C GLY A 206 2.33 -10.27 -11.00
N PRO A 207 1.26 -11.03 -11.25
CA PRO A 207 0.47 -10.87 -12.46
C PRO A 207 -0.10 -9.45 -12.52
N PRO A 208 -0.48 -8.96 -13.71
CA PRO A 208 -1.28 -7.74 -13.81
C PRO A 208 -2.57 -7.91 -12.99
N GLU A 209 -3.05 -6.82 -12.41
CA GLU A 209 -4.30 -6.83 -11.65
C GLU A 209 -5.47 -7.40 -12.47
N PRO A 210 -6.29 -8.30 -11.92
CA PRO A 210 -7.29 -9.05 -12.67
C PRO A 210 -8.59 -8.25 -12.86
N ILE A 211 -8.49 -7.08 -13.49
CA ILE A 211 -9.60 -6.14 -13.63
C ILE A 211 -10.80 -6.80 -14.30
N ALA A 212 -10.58 -7.54 -15.39
CA ALA A 212 -11.67 -8.22 -16.10
C ALA A 212 -12.38 -9.26 -15.24
N ASP A 213 -11.64 -9.98 -14.37
CA ASP A 213 -12.22 -10.97 -13.45
C ASP A 213 -13.03 -10.30 -12.34
N ILE A 214 -12.56 -9.17 -11.80
CA ILE A 214 -13.29 -8.37 -10.80
C ILE A 214 -14.61 -7.86 -11.38
N LEU A 215 -14.56 -7.29 -12.60
CA LEU A 215 -15.74 -6.81 -13.30
C LEU A 215 -16.72 -7.93 -13.65
N ALA A 216 -16.22 -9.12 -14.04
CA ALA A 216 -17.06 -10.28 -14.34
C ALA A 216 -17.84 -10.79 -13.11
N ARG A 217 -17.35 -10.53 -11.89
CA ARG A 217 -18.07 -10.80 -10.63
C ARG A 217 -19.13 -9.76 -10.30
N GLY A 218 -19.22 -8.68 -11.07
CA GLY A 218 -20.13 -7.56 -10.84
C GLY A 218 -19.58 -6.49 -9.90
N TYR A 219 -18.27 -6.48 -9.65
CA TYR A 219 -17.59 -5.52 -8.78
C TYR A 219 -16.90 -4.44 -9.62
N ALA A 220 -16.84 -3.22 -9.11
CA ALA A 220 -15.97 -2.18 -9.65
C ALA A 220 -14.54 -2.35 -9.12
N TYR A 221 -13.59 -1.77 -9.84
CA TYR A 221 -12.20 -1.72 -9.46
C TYR A 221 -11.70 -0.28 -9.51
N ALA A 222 -10.96 0.15 -8.51
CA ALA A 222 -10.29 1.44 -8.48
C ALA A 222 -8.82 1.26 -8.10
N VAL A 223 -7.94 2.06 -8.70
CA VAL A 223 -6.51 2.04 -8.41
C VAL A 223 -5.95 3.43 -8.29
N VAL A 224 -5.08 3.61 -7.30
CA VAL A 224 -4.27 4.80 -7.07
C VAL A 224 -2.80 4.39 -6.96
N HIS A 225 -1.91 5.15 -7.59
CA HIS A 225 -0.48 4.95 -7.46
C HIS A 225 0.01 5.64 -6.18
N TYR A 226 0.70 4.91 -5.32
CA TYR A 226 1.03 5.35 -3.96
C TYR A 226 1.93 6.60 -3.92
N THR A 227 2.88 6.73 -4.86
CA THR A 227 3.78 7.88 -4.90
C THR A 227 3.14 9.15 -5.47
N ASP A 228 1.92 9.08 -6.01
CA ASP A 228 1.15 10.27 -6.37
C ASP A 228 0.57 10.94 -5.12
N ILE A 229 0.40 10.20 -4.02
CA ILE A 229 -0.01 10.73 -2.71
C ILE A 229 1.20 11.28 -1.96
N GLU A 230 2.25 10.44 -1.77
CA GLU A 230 3.49 10.85 -1.12
C GLU A 230 4.66 9.97 -1.58
N GLY A 231 5.84 10.56 -1.75
CA GLY A 231 7.04 9.87 -2.21
C GLY A 231 7.57 8.85 -1.20
N ASP A 232 8.23 7.79 -1.72
CA ASP A 232 8.75 6.66 -0.93
C ASP A 232 10.28 6.58 -0.96
N LYS A 233 10.92 7.70 -0.72
CA LYS A 233 12.38 7.79 -0.58
C LYS A 233 12.71 8.89 0.43
N ALA A 234 13.87 8.82 1.05
CA ALA A 234 14.31 9.79 2.05
C ALA A 234 14.25 11.23 1.54
N ASP A 235 14.61 11.46 0.29
CA ASP A 235 14.63 12.79 -0.37
C ASP A 235 13.29 13.19 -1.02
N ALA A 236 12.34 12.27 -1.14
CA ALA A 236 11.04 12.51 -1.77
C ALA A 236 9.85 12.39 -0.80
N SER A 237 10.06 11.87 0.40
CA SER A 237 8.99 11.57 1.37
C SER A 237 8.37 12.78 2.07
N LEU A 238 8.73 13.99 1.66
CA LEU A 238 8.16 15.24 2.17
C LEU A 238 8.00 16.25 1.01
N ASN A 239 7.52 15.77 -0.12
CA ASN A 239 7.40 16.59 -1.32
C ASN A 239 5.97 16.83 -1.78
N LEU A 240 5.01 16.04 -1.30
CA LEU A 240 3.61 16.10 -1.71
C LEU A 240 2.69 16.44 -0.53
N VAL A 241 1.78 15.53 -0.16
CA VAL A 241 0.72 15.86 0.82
C VAL A 241 1.28 16.17 2.22
N ARG A 242 2.36 15.52 2.62
CA ARG A 242 2.99 15.77 3.93
C ARG A 242 3.61 17.16 3.99
N LYS A 243 4.20 17.65 2.89
CA LYS A 243 4.73 19.02 2.80
C LYS A 243 3.63 20.07 2.93
N LEU A 244 2.48 19.83 2.28
CA LEU A 244 1.33 20.74 2.37
C LEU A 244 0.73 20.81 3.78
N ALA A 245 0.96 19.80 4.60
CA ALA A 245 0.45 19.70 5.97
C ALA A 245 1.38 20.32 7.02
N LEU A 246 2.59 20.75 6.66
CA LEU A 246 3.50 21.40 7.61
C LEU A 246 2.89 22.68 8.14
N ALA A 247 2.90 22.86 9.46
CA ALA A 247 2.49 24.10 10.07
C ALA A 247 3.48 25.23 9.77
N PRO A 248 3.08 26.51 9.85
CA PRO A 248 3.98 27.63 9.64
C PRO A 248 5.24 27.52 10.51
N GLY A 249 6.42 27.59 9.87
CA GLY A 249 7.72 27.47 10.52
C GLY A 249 8.25 26.04 10.70
N GLN A 250 7.45 25.01 10.45
CA GLN A 250 7.93 23.63 10.42
C GLN A 250 8.69 23.32 9.13
N THR A 251 9.80 22.60 9.23
CA THR A 251 10.58 22.07 8.11
C THR A 251 10.46 20.55 7.98
N ALA A 252 9.91 19.88 8.99
CA ALA A 252 9.67 18.45 9.05
C ALA A 252 8.44 18.17 9.95
N PRO A 253 7.76 17.02 9.79
CA PRO A 253 6.73 16.57 10.73
C PRO A 253 7.29 16.45 12.15
N ALA A 254 6.43 16.63 13.17
CA ALA A 254 6.77 16.31 14.55
C ALA A 254 6.99 14.79 14.70
N ALA A 255 7.67 14.40 15.79
CA ALA A 255 8.04 13.00 15.99
C ALA A 255 6.84 12.03 16.10
N ASP A 256 5.67 12.55 16.49
CA ASP A 256 4.39 11.82 16.54
C ASP A 256 3.49 12.08 15.32
N GLU A 257 3.95 12.84 14.34
CA GLU A 257 3.20 13.08 13.10
C GLU A 257 3.53 12.05 12.03
N TRP A 258 2.64 11.93 11.08
CA TRP A 258 2.57 10.90 10.06
C TRP A 258 3.86 10.63 9.27
N GLY A 259 4.20 9.34 9.14
CA GLY A 259 5.07 8.82 8.11
C GLY A 259 4.35 8.71 6.76
N THR A 260 5.04 8.23 5.72
CA THR A 260 4.41 8.09 4.40
C THR A 260 3.32 7.02 4.38
N ILE A 261 3.42 5.95 5.19
CA ILE A 261 2.34 4.95 5.32
C ILE A 261 1.05 5.60 5.80
N SER A 262 1.13 6.45 6.83
CA SER A 262 -0.06 7.16 7.32
C SER A 262 -0.58 8.19 6.30
N ALA A 263 0.30 8.81 5.51
CA ALA A 263 -0.12 9.71 4.43
C ALA A 263 -0.82 8.95 3.29
N TRP A 264 -0.34 7.76 2.92
CA TRP A 264 -1.01 6.90 1.94
C TRP A 264 -2.36 6.41 2.45
N ALA A 265 -2.45 6.00 3.73
CA ALA A 265 -3.70 5.60 4.37
C ALA A 265 -4.71 6.76 4.43
N TRP A 266 -4.24 7.98 4.74
CA TRP A 266 -5.05 9.19 4.67
C TRP A 266 -5.57 9.42 3.25
N GLY A 267 -4.73 9.27 2.22
CA GLY A 267 -5.13 9.39 0.83
C GLY A 267 -6.25 8.41 0.47
N LEU A 268 -6.15 7.15 0.90
CA LEU A 268 -7.21 6.15 0.72
C LEU A 268 -8.52 6.58 1.41
N SER A 269 -8.43 7.12 2.63
CA SER A 269 -9.59 7.65 3.34
C SER A 269 -10.22 8.85 2.62
N ARG A 270 -9.42 9.71 1.97
CA ARG A 270 -9.95 10.81 1.13
C ARG A 270 -10.61 10.28 -0.13
N ILE A 271 -10.04 9.23 -0.77
CA ILE A 271 -10.69 8.57 -1.90
C ILE A 271 -12.05 7.99 -1.46
N MET A 272 -12.14 7.42 -0.25
CA MET A 272 -13.43 6.94 0.29
C MET A 272 -14.48 8.06 0.37
N ASP A 273 -14.08 9.30 0.70
CA ASP A 273 -15.02 10.44 0.69
C ASP A 273 -15.64 10.67 -0.71
N TYR A 274 -14.85 10.50 -1.78
CA TYR A 274 -15.37 10.55 -3.15
C TYR A 274 -16.30 9.37 -3.45
N LEU A 275 -15.90 8.15 -3.05
CA LEU A 275 -16.68 6.94 -3.34
C LEU A 275 -18.08 7.00 -2.71
N GLU A 276 -18.26 7.68 -1.57
CA GLU A 276 -19.56 7.92 -0.96
C GLU A 276 -20.45 8.86 -1.79
N THR A 277 -19.87 9.65 -2.70
CA THR A 277 -20.61 10.58 -3.56
C THR A 277 -20.88 10.02 -4.96
N ASP A 278 -20.19 8.98 -5.41
CA ASP A 278 -20.38 8.40 -6.74
C ASP A 278 -21.56 7.42 -6.74
N PRO A 279 -22.68 7.75 -7.44
CA PRO A 279 -23.89 6.91 -7.42
C PRO A 279 -23.71 5.52 -8.04
N ALA A 280 -22.61 5.26 -8.74
CA ALA A 280 -22.30 3.94 -9.29
C ALA A 280 -21.60 3.01 -8.27
N VAL A 281 -21.19 3.53 -7.10
CA VAL A 281 -20.50 2.80 -6.05
C VAL A 281 -21.44 2.46 -4.90
N ASP A 282 -21.47 1.21 -4.48
CA ASP A 282 -21.99 0.87 -3.17
C ASP A 282 -20.92 1.10 -2.11
N ALA A 283 -20.91 2.31 -1.54
CA ALA A 283 -19.91 2.76 -0.59
C ALA A 283 -19.90 1.96 0.73
N LYS A 284 -20.90 1.11 1.00
CA LYS A 284 -20.90 0.19 2.15
C LYS A 284 -20.13 -1.11 1.84
N ARG A 285 -19.76 -1.32 0.59
CA ARG A 285 -19.06 -2.53 0.12
C ARG A 285 -17.79 -2.15 -0.64
N VAL A 286 -16.87 -1.46 0.05
CA VAL A 286 -15.54 -1.11 -0.46
C VAL A 286 -14.48 -1.96 0.24
N ALA A 287 -13.68 -2.69 -0.54
CA ALA A 287 -12.54 -3.45 -0.04
C ALA A 287 -11.24 -2.73 -0.36
N LEU A 288 -10.27 -2.79 0.55
CA LEU A 288 -8.89 -2.33 0.34
C LEU A 288 -8.00 -3.49 -0.08
N VAL A 289 -7.06 -3.24 -1.00
CA VAL A 289 -6.02 -4.17 -1.40
C VAL A 289 -4.67 -3.47 -1.42
N GLY A 290 -3.67 -4.08 -0.79
CA GLY A 290 -2.29 -3.61 -0.80
C GLY A 290 -1.28 -4.72 -0.58
N HIS A 291 -0.07 -4.55 -1.10
CA HIS A 291 1.02 -5.52 -1.03
C HIS A 291 2.25 -4.91 -0.37
N SER A 292 3.00 -5.70 0.42
CA SER A 292 4.25 -5.26 1.05
C SER A 292 3.99 -4.03 1.96
N ARG A 293 4.76 -2.95 1.85
CA ARG A 293 4.50 -1.69 2.56
C ARG A 293 3.11 -1.10 2.30
N LEU A 294 2.51 -1.42 1.15
CA LEU A 294 1.12 -1.04 0.87
C LEU A 294 0.12 -2.00 1.55
N GLY A 295 0.54 -3.22 1.90
CA GLY A 295 -0.16 -4.12 2.83
C GLY A 295 -0.22 -3.51 4.24
N LYS A 296 0.91 -2.96 4.75
CA LYS A 296 0.93 -2.16 5.99
C LYS A 296 -0.04 -0.96 5.88
N THR A 297 -0.03 -0.29 4.73
CA THR A 297 -0.90 0.88 4.48
C THR A 297 -2.38 0.55 4.54
N VAL A 298 -2.83 -0.54 3.91
CA VAL A 298 -4.25 -0.91 3.92
C VAL A 298 -4.70 -1.44 5.29
N LEU A 299 -3.82 -2.07 6.06
CA LEU A 299 -4.10 -2.41 7.46
C LEU A 299 -4.33 -1.14 8.29
N TRP A 300 -3.44 -0.15 8.18
CA TRP A 300 -3.62 1.11 8.90
C TRP A 300 -4.81 1.93 8.40
N ALA A 301 -5.06 1.97 7.10
CA ALA A 301 -6.26 2.61 6.53
C ALA A 301 -7.54 1.94 7.03
N GLY A 302 -7.59 0.60 7.03
CA GLY A 302 -8.71 -0.15 7.58
C GLY A 302 -8.89 0.04 9.08
N ALA A 303 -7.79 0.14 9.84
CA ALA A 303 -7.82 0.40 11.28
C ALA A 303 -8.32 1.81 11.61
N SER A 304 -7.93 2.82 10.85
CA SER A 304 -8.26 4.22 11.10
C SER A 304 -9.57 4.68 10.46
N ASP A 305 -10.04 4.02 9.38
CA ASP A 305 -11.30 4.36 8.71
C ASP A 305 -12.24 3.14 8.64
N PRO A 306 -13.30 3.10 9.48
CA PRO A 306 -14.21 1.97 9.55
C PRO A 306 -15.13 1.82 8.33
N ARG A 307 -15.15 2.75 7.38
CA ARG A 307 -15.97 2.68 6.17
C ARG A 307 -15.51 1.59 5.19
N PHE A 308 -14.23 1.20 5.24
CA PHE A 308 -13.73 0.09 4.43
C PHE A 308 -14.27 -1.24 4.97
N ALA A 309 -15.04 -1.94 4.13
CA ALA A 309 -15.79 -3.13 4.52
C ALA A 309 -14.94 -4.39 4.62
N ILE A 310 -13.91 -4.54 3.80
CA ILE A 310 -12.99 -5.68 3.77
C ILE A 310 -11.57 -5.14 3.61
N VAL A 311 -10.59 -5.80 4.24
CA VAL A 311 -9.16 -5.49 4.04
C VAL A 311 -8.44 -6.72 3.51
N PHE A 312 -7.66 -6.56 2.46
CA PHE A 312 -6.74 -7.55 1.95
C PHE A 312 -5.32 -7.00 2.00
N SER A 313 -4.52 -7.53 2.93
CA SER A 313 -3.10 -7.22 3.10
C SER A 313 -2.28 -8.41 2.62
N SER A 314 -1.48 -8.23 1.58
CA SER A 314 -0.57 -9.25 1.10
C SER A 314 0.86 -8.94 1.56
N GLN A 315 1.46 -9.88 2.29
CA GLN A 315 2.87 -9.85 2.69
C GLN A 315 3.28 -8.51 3.32
N GLY A 316 2.47 -8.08 4.30
CA GLY A 316 2.66 -6.80 4.98
C GLY A 316 3.91 -6.74 5.86
N GLY A 317 4.43 -7.88 6.31
CA GLY A 317 5.68 -8.00 7.07
C GLY A 317 5.71 -7.20 8.37
N GLU A 318 6.93 -6.88 8.82
CA GLU A 318 7.19 -6.18 10.08
C GLU A 318 6.45 -4.85 10.21
N LEU A 319 5.88 -4.58 11.40
CA LEU A 319 4.97 -3.46 11.69
C LEU A 319 3.72 -3.42 10.81
N GLY A 320 3.43 -4.49 10.07
CA GLY A 320 2.24 -4.66 9.24
C GLY A 320 1.46 -5.89 9.70
N SER A 321 1.77 -7.04 9.13
CA SER A 321 1.07 -8.32 9.37
C SER A 321 1.88 -9.34 10.18
N SER A 322 3.21 -9.24 10.26
CA SER A 322 4.05 -10.19 11.02
C SER A 322 4.37 -9.71 12.44
N LEU A 323 4.50 -10.66 13.38
CA LEU A 323 4.83 -10.39 14.77
C LEU A 323 6.30 -9.96 14.92
N GLY A 324 6.56 -8.72 15.32
CA GLY A 324 7.90 -8.18 15.47
C GLY A 324 8.73 -8.84 16.57
N ARG A 325 8.06 -9.34 17.64
CA ARG A 325 8.73 -10.05 18.74
C ARG A 325 9.31 -11.42 18.36
N ARG A 326 8.97 -11.93 17.19
CA ARG A 326 9.52 -13.19 16.69
C ARG A 326 10.98 -13.08 16.30
N ASP A 327 11.47 -11.90 15.97
CA ASP A 327 12.83 -11.69 15.48
C ASP A 327 13.15 -12.62 14.29
N PHE A 328 12.31 -12.57 13.27
CA PHE A 328 12.43 -13.36 12.06
C PHE A 328 12.23 -12.48 10.82
N GLY A 329 13.08 -12.62 9.81
CA GLY A 329 13.00 -11.84 8.59
C GLY A 329 13.36 -10.36 8.80
N GLU A 330 12.50 -9.45 8.31
CA GLU A 330 12.63 -8.01 8.58
C GLU A 330 12.25 -7.69 10.02
N THR A 331 12.92 -6.70 10.58
CA THR A 331 12.76 -6.31 11.98
C THR A 331 12.45 -4.82 12.11
N ILE A 332 12.03 -4.40 13.31
CA ILE A 332 11.85 -2.98 13.65
C ILE A 332 13.13 -2.18 13.39
N ASP A 333 14.30 -2.77 13.59
CA ASP A 333 15.59 -2.13 13.28
C ASP A 333 15.74 -1.83 11.80
N ASP A 334 15.30 -2.76 10.94
CA ASP A 334 15.28 -2.55 9.49
C ASP A 334 14.32 -1.42 9.11
N MET A 335 13.12 -1.42 9.69
CA MET A 335 12.11 -0.39 9.42
C MET A 335 12.57 0.98 9.89
N ALA A 336 13.02 1.09 11.13
CA ALA A 336 13.45 2.35 11.73
C ALA A 336 14.68 2.96 11.04
N GLN A 337 15.57 2.14 10.49
CA GLN A 337 16.86 2.60 9.96
C GLN A 337 16.91 2.71 8.44
N ASN A 338 16.23 1.79 7.73
CA ASN A 338 16.27 1.76 6.27
C ASN A 338 15.08 2.49 5.64
N PHE A 339 13.96 2.62 6.38
CA PHE A 339 12.73 3.25 5.91
C PHE A 339 12.14 4.27 6.91
N PRO A 340 12.98 5.12 7.57
CA PRO A 340 12.52 6.00 8.65
C PRO A 340 11.40 6.96 8.21
N TRP A 341 11.33 7.30 6.94
CA TRP A 341 10.29 8.18 6.40
C TRP A 341 8.90 7.54 6.33
N GLN A 342 8.82 6.20 6.40
CA GLN A 342 7.55 5.48 6.30
C GLN A 342 6.75 5.54 7.59
N PHE A 343 7.40 5.81 8.72
CA PHE A 343 6.85 5.74 10.07
C PHE A 343 6.92 7.09 10.79
N ALA A 344 6.30 7.16 11.97
CA ALA A 344 6.49 8.26 12.90
C ALA A 344 7.95 8.35 13.34
N GLY A 345 8.44 9.55 13.60
CA GLY A 345 9.80 9.75 14.13
C GLY A 345 10.03 9.02 15.45
N ASN A 346 8.98 8.86 16.27
CA ASN A 346 9.02 8.15 17.54
C ASN A 346 9.36 6.66 17.42
N LEU A 347 9.16 6.02 16.25
CA LEU A 347 9.53 4.61 16.05
C LEU A 347 11.02 4.36 16.34
N GLN A 348 11.88 5.37 16.12
CA GLN A 348 13.33 5.26 16.32
C GLN A 348 13.73 4.82 17.74
N LYS A 349 12.89 5.09 18.75
CA LYS A 349 13.16 4.71 20.15
C LYS A 349 13.11 3.20 20.38
N TYR A 350 12.52 2.44 19.45
CA TYR A 350 12.38 1.00 19.57
C TYR A 350 13.45 0.20 18.79
N ALA A 351 14.29 0.87 17.98
CA ALA A 351 15.40 0.21 17.31
C ALA A 351 16.38 -0.38 18.33
N GLY A 352 16.63 -1.69 18.26
CA GLY A 352 17.38 -2.45 19.26
C GLY A 352 16.62 -2.76 20.56
N HIS A 353 15.37 -2.27 20.69
CA HIS A 353 14.55 -2.38 21.91
C HIS A 353 13.09 -2.72 21.61
N TRP A 354 12.82 -3.48 20.52
CA TRP A 354 11.44 -3.75 20.06
C TRP A 354 10.54 -4.47 21.07
N ASN A 355 11.13 -5.19 22.04
CA ASN A 355 10.37 -5.79 23.13
C ASN A 355 9.75 -4.76 24.08
N ASP A 356 10.26 -3.52 24.09
CA ASP A 356 9.70 -2.41 24.88
C ASP A 356 8.48 -1.75 24.21
N MET A 357 8.18 -2.12 22.95
CA MET A 357 6.99 -1.63 22.26
C MET A 357 5.71 -2.07 23.00
N PRO A 358 4.77 -1.14 23.26
CA PRO A 358 3.54 -1.46 23.98
C PRO A 358 2.54 -2.25 23.13
N VAL A 359 2.79 -2.39 21.83
CA VAL A 359 1.93 -3.10 20.87
C VAL A 359 2.79 -4.08 20.04
N ASP A 360 2.11 -4.94 19.29
CA ASP A 360 2.66 -5.74 18.23
C ASP A 360 1.57 -5.91 17.16
N THR A 361 1.88 -6.49 16.02
CA THR A 361 1.00 -6.59 14.85
C THR A 361 -0.42 -7.07 15.13
N HIS A 362 -0.61 -8.02 16.06
CA HIS A 362 -1.95 -8.50 16.42
C HIS A 362 -2.86 -7.41 16.98
N PHE A 363 -2.31 -6.32 17.51
CA PHE A 363 -3.11 -5.12 17.88
C PHE A 363 -3.65 -4.41 16.63
N LEU A 364 -2.81 -4.22 15.59
CA LEU A 364 -3.23 -3.61 14.33
C LEU A 364 -4.33 -4.44 13.65
N ILE A 365 -4.13 -5.76 13.59
CA ILE A 365 -5.11 -6.72 13.09
C ILE A 365 -6.42 -6.60 13.88
N SER A 366 -6.34 -6.53 15.20
CA SER A 366 -7.50 -6.38 16.10
C SER A 366 -8.30 -5.10 15.84
N LEU A 367 -7.67 -4.01 15.42
CA LEU A 367 -8.36 -2.75 15.08
C LEU A 367 -9.30 -2.88 13.87
N ILE A 368 -9.12 -3.91 13.03
CA ILE A 368 -10.00 -4.18 11.88
C ILE A 368 -11.32 -4.81 12.33
N ALA A 369 -11.31 -5.59 13.43
CA ALA A 369 -12.48 -6.29 13.94
C ALA A 369 -13.71 -5.36 14.10
N PRO A 370 -14.94 -5.80 13.77
CA PRO A 370 -15.35 -7.16 13.35
C PRO A 370 -15.29 -7.41 11.84
N ARG A 371 -14.69 -6.49 11.06
CA ARG A 371 -14.69 -6.54 9.59
C ARG A 371 -13.78 -7.65 9.06
N PRO A 372 -14.13 -8.25 7.92
CA PRO A 372 -13.31 -9.27 7.28
C PRO A 372 -11.92 -8.75 6.92
N LEU A 373 -10.91 -9.57 7.25
CA LEU A 373 -9.51 -9.36 6.90
C LEU A 373 -8.94 -10.64 6.29
N LEU A 374 -8.27 -10.51 5.15
CA LEU A 374 -7.44 -11.56 4.57
C LEU A 374 -5.99 -11.10 4.57
N ILE A 375 -5.11 -11.94 5.10
CA ILE A 375 -3.65 -11.79 4.97
C ILE A 375 -3.13 -12.94 4.09
N THR A 376 -2.14 -12.64 3.24
CA THR A 376 -1.47 -13.67 2.44
C THR A 376 0.03 -13.61 2.62
N GLY A 377 0.68 -14.78 2.70
CA GLY A 377 2.12 -14.95 2.78
C GLY A 377 2.64 -15.83 1.65
N GLY A 378 3.92 -15.70 1.31
CA GLY A 378 4.59 -16.49 0.26
C GLY A 378 5.69 -17.39 0.81
N THR A 379 5.78 -18.65 0.32
CA THR A 379 6.82 -19.60 0.78
C THR A 379 8.25 -19.10 0.51
N GLY A 380 8.45 -18.31 -0.53
CA GLY A 380 9.74 -17.71 -0.89
C GLY A 380 10.01 -16.37 -0.23
N ASP A 381 9.07 -15.85 0.55
CA ASP A 381 9.17 -14.53 1.18
C ASP A 381 9.47 -14.62 2.69
N GLN A 382 10.60 -15.25 3.02
CA GLN A 382 11.03 -15.37 4.42
C GLN A 382 11.33 -14.00 5.05
N TRP A 383 11.56 -12.97 4.25
CA TRP A 383 11.79 -11.61 4.71
C TRP A 383 10.57 -11.02 5.42
N SER A 384 9.36 -11.31 4.94
CA SER A 384 8.10 -10.85 5.56
C SER A 384 7.58 -11.73 6.70
N ASP A 385 8.29 -12.80 7.05
CA ASP A 385 7.88 -13.78 8.08
C ASP A 385 6.43 -14.29 7.91
N PRO A 386 6.16 -15.14 6.91
CA PRO A 386 4.80 -15.64 6.69
C PRO A 386 4.19 -16.39 7.88
N HIS A 387 5.04 -17.07 8.69
CA HIS A 387 4.57 -17.72 9.90
C HIS A 387 4.17 -16.69 10.97
N GLY A 388 4.96 -15.63 11.11
CA GLY A 388 4.63 -14.51 11.99
C GLY A 388 3.36 -13.76 11.57
N GLU A 389 3.09 -13.66 10.27
CA GLU A 389 1.81 -13.11 9.75
C GLU A 389 0.62 -13.96 10.20
N PHE A 390 0.69 -15.27 10.05
CA PHE A 390 -0.35 -16.19 10.53
C PHE A 390 -0.52 -16.10 12.06
N LEU A 391 0.57 -16.11 12.82
CA LEU A 391 0.52 -16.03 14.29
C LEU A 391 -0.03 -14.68 14.77
N GLY A 392 0.18 -13.60 14.02
CA GLY A 392 -0.44 -12.29 14.25
C GLY A 392 -1.97 -12.35 14.20
N GLU A 393 -2.54 -13.05 13.22
CA GLU A 393 -3.99 -13.28 13.15
C GLU A 393 -4.49 -14.21 14.25
N VAL A 394 -3.75 -15.27 14.58
CA VAL A 394 -4.09 -16.15 15.72
C VAL A 394 -4.17 -15.33 17.01
N ALA A 395 -3.19 -14.47 17.27
CA ALA A 395 -3.12 -13.63 18.47
C ALA A 395 -4.21 -12.52 18.49
N ALA A 396 -4.72 -12.08 17.34
CA ALA A 396 -5.85 -11.15 17.24
C ALA A 396 -7.23 -11.84 17.43
N GLY A 397 -7.28 -13.16 17.31
CA GLY A 397 -8.51 -13.97 17.42
C GLY A 397 -9.38 -13.71 18.63
N PRO A 398 -8.82 -13.54 19.86
CA PRO A 398 -9.61 -13.20 21.06
C PRO A 398 -10.45 -11.93 20.91
N VAL A 399 -9.91 -10.90 20.23
CA VAL A 399 -10.65 -9.65 20.00
C VAL A 399 -11.80 -9.87 19.01
N TYR A 400 -11.55 -10.61 17.90
CA TYR A 400 -12.63 -10.95 16.95
C TYR A 400 -13.77 -11.69 17.64
N ARG A 401 -13.47 -12.71 18.46
CA ARG A 401 -14.49 -13.43 19.23
C ARG A 401 -15.23 -12.52 20.20
N LEU A 402 -14.52 -11.62 20.90
CA LEU A 402 -15.11 -10.69 21.87
C LEU A 402 -16.17 -9.78 21.22
N VAL A 403 -15.93 -9.34 20.00
CA VAL A 403 -16.85 -8.44 19.26
C VAL A 403 -17.87 -9.19 18.39
N GLY A 404 -17.95 -10.53 18.54
CA GLY A 404 -18.95 -11.36 17.87
C GLY A 404 -18.60 -11.78 16.45
N ALA A 405 -17.36 -11.56 16.00
CA ALA A 405 -16.84 -12.02 14.73
C ALA A 405 -16.14 -13.39 14.84
N LYS A 406 -15.88 -14.02 13.72
CA LYS A 406 -15.21 -15.32 13.66
C LYS A 406 -13.71 -15.11 13.43
N ASP A 407 -12.90 -15.69 14.30
CA ASP A 407 -11.46 -15.77 14.10
C ASP A 407 -11.07 -16.79 13.01
N LEU A 408 -9.78 -17.12 12.89
CA LEU A 408 -9.28 -18.12 11.92
C LEU A 408 -9.90 -19.52 12.11
N GLY A 409 -10.33 -19.87 13.34
CA GLY A 409 -10.82 -21.19 13.70
C GLY A 409 -9.74 -22.26 13.84
N THR A 410 -8.48 -21.90 13.74
CA THR A 410 -7.32 -22.77 13.92
C THR A 410 -6.13 -22.00 14.46
N THR A 411 -5.23 -22.71 15.13
CA THR A 411 -3.89 -22.24 15.54
C THR A 411 -2.78 -23.00 14.82
N GLU A 412 -3.15 -23.94 13.95
CA GLU A 412 -2.19 -24.72 13.17
C GLU A 412 -1.84 -23.97 11.89
N TRP A 413 -0.55 -23.72 11.65
CA TRP A 413 -0.06 -23.08 10.45
C TRP A 413 -0.41 -23.91 9.21
N PRO A 414 -1.13 -23.34 8.22
CA PRO A 414 -1.56 -24.10 7.06
C PRO A 414 -0.38 -24.50 6.19
N LYS A 415 -0.54 -25.64 5.50
CA LYS A 415 0.36 -25.99 4.41
C LYS A 415 0.17 -25.02 3.25
N PRO A 416 1.18 -24.81 2.40
CA PRO A 416 1.01 -24.04 1.19
C PRO A 416 -0.20 -24.48 0.37
N GLU A 417 -0.88 -23.56 -0.27
CA GLU A 417 -2.10 -23.74 -1.09
C GLU A 417 -3.36 -24.20 -0.32
N MET A 418 -3.32 -24.15 1.01
CA MET A 418 -4.46 -24.51 1.86
C MET A 418 -5.03 -23.26 2.53
N PRO A 419 -6.05 -22.60 1.92
CA PRO A 419 -6.60 -21.36 2.46
C PRO A 419 -7.42 -21.60 3.73
N VAL A 420 -7.16 -20.79 4.76
CA VAL A 420 -7.94 -20.72 6.00
C VAL A 420 -8.87 -19.52 5.87
N VAL A 421 -10.09 -19.74 5.34
CA VAL A 421 -11.01 -18.65 4.96
C VAL A 421 -12.44 -18.83 5.50
N SER A 422 -12.62 -19.66 6.51
CA SER A 422 -13.95 -19.91 7.10
C SER A 422 -14.40 -18.81 8.05
N GLY A 423 -13.47 -18.07 8.65
CA GLY A 423 -13.70 -16.98 9.57
C GLY A 423 -13.93 -15.63 8.90
N ASP A 424 -13.95 -14.57 9.72
CA ASP A 424 -13.82 -13.17 9.32
C ASP A 424 -12.34 -12.74 9.33
N LEU A 425 -11.49 -13.41 10.13
CA LEU A 425 -10.05 -13.52 9.87
C LEU A 425 -9.80 -14.64 8.88
N ALA A 426 -8.89 -14.41 7.94
CA ALA A 426 -8.57 -15.34 6.87
C ALA A 426 -7.11 -15.25 6.47
N TYR A 427 -6.46 -16.40 6.31
CA TYR A 427 -5.07 -16.51 5.92
C TYR A 427 -4.89 -17.41 4.70
N TYR A 428 -4.00 -17.02 3.80
CA TYR A 428 -3.61 -17.87 2.68
C TYR A 428 -2.09 -17.85 2.49
N TYR A 429 -1.50 -19.05 2.45
CA TYR A 429 -0.06 -19.25 2.28
C TYR A 429 0.18 -19.83 0.88
N HIS A 430 0.63 -19.00 -0.07
CA HIS A 430 0.89 -19.44 -1.43
C HIS A 430 2.33 -19.91 -1.62
N THR A 431 2.54 -20.79 -2.58
CA THR A 431 3.88 -21.12 -3.06
C THR A 431 4.35 -20.02 -4.01
N GLY A 432 5.45 -19.34 -3.65
CA GLY A 432 5.99 -18.30 -4.53
C GLY A 432 6.75 -17.20 -3.81
N PRO A 433 7.19 -16.20 -4.57
CA PRO A 433 7.99 -15.08 -4.07
C PRO A 433 7.13 -14.01 -3.40
N HIS A 434 7.77 -12.93 -2.98
CA HIS A 434 7.15 -11.70 -2.50
C HIS A 434 6.34 -11.01 -3.61
N ALA A 435 5.10 -11.39 -3.80
CA ALA A 435 4.17 -10.86 -4.81
C ALA A 435 2.72 -11.25 -4.51
N ILE A 436 1.74 -10.45 -4.93
CA ILE A 436 0.35 -10.94 -5.03
C ILE A 436 0.27 -11.88 -6.22
N THR A 437 -0.12 -13.11 -6.01
CA THR A 437 -0.28 -14.11 -7.07
C THR A 437 -1.69 -14.10 -7.65
N LYS A 438 -1.93 -14.87 -8.72
CA LYS A 438 -3.29 -15.09 -9.24
C LYS A 438 -4.14 -15.86 -8.24
N GLU A 439 -3.52 -16.79 -7.53
CA GLU A 439 -4.13 -17.62 -6.50
C GLU A 439 -4.61 -16.75 -5.34
N ASP A 440 -3.80 -15.78 -4.88
CA ASP A 440 -4.20 -14.79 -3.88
C ASP A 440 -5.46 -14.03 -4.31
N TRP A 441 -5.51 -13.60 -5.57
CA TRP A 441 -6.69 -12.92 -6.12
C TRP A 441 -7.92 -13.82 -6.17
N VAL A 442 -7.77 -15.10 -6.53
CA VAL A 442 -8.87 -16.08 -6.49
C VAL A 442 -9.40 -16.24 -5.07
N VAL A 443 -8.49 -16.45 -4.10
CA VAL A 443 -8.84 -16.58 -2.68
C VAL A 443 -9.53 -15.33 -2.18
N PHE A 444 -8.98 -14.15 -2.45
CA PHE A 444 -9.57 -12.88 -2.03
C PHE A 444 -10.96 -12.66 -2.62
N LEU A 445 -11.13 -12.83 -3.92
CA LEU A 445 -12.43 -12.61 -4.55
C LEU A 445 -13.50 -13.63 -4.10
N ASN A 446 -13.10 -14.87 -3.83
CA ASN A 446 -14.00 -15.88 -3.23
C ASN A 446 -14.34 -15.52 -1.77
N PHE A 447 -13.39 -14.99 -1.02
CA PHE A 447 -13.61 -14.48 0.33
C PHE A 447 -14.57 -13.29 0.33
N ALA A 448 -14.39 -12.30 -0.56
CA ALA A 448 -15.29 -11.16 -0.71
C ALA A 448 -16.71 -11.56 -1.13
N ASP A 449 -16.86 -12.57 -2.02
CA ASP A 449 -18.17 -13.11 -2.44
C ASP A 449 -19.03 -13.57 -1.25
N ARG A 450 -18.42 -14.06 -0.16
CA ARG A 450 -19.13 -14.49 1.06
C ARG A 450 -19.90 -13.35 1.72
N TYR A 451 -19.45 -12.11 1.57
CA TYR A 451 -20.03 -10.91 2.17
C TYR A 451 -20.88 -10.10 1.18
N TRP A 452 -20.54 -10.15 -0.10
CA TRP A 452 -21.10 -9.26 -1.10
C TRP A 452 -22.20 -9.90 -1.97
N LYS A 453 -22.29 -11.22 -2.02
CA LYS A 453 -23.29 -11.97 -2.80
C LYS A 453 -24.39 -12.61 -1.94
N ARG A 454 -24.60 -12.07 -0.74
CA ARG A 454 -25.67 -12.52 0.15
C ARG A 454 -27.00 -11.85 -0.18
#